data_9ac3274cead65b748ba8af22e26f5994
#
_entry.id   9ac3274cead65b748ba8af22e26f5994
#
_cell.length_a   1.000
_cell.length_b   1.000
_cell.length_c   1.000
_cell.angle_alpha   90.00
_cell.angle_beta   90.00
_cell.angle_gamma   90.00
#
_symmetry.space_group_name_H-M   'P 1'
#
loop_
_entity.id
_entity.type
_entity.pdbx_description
1 polymer ?
#
loop_
_entity_poly.entity_id
_entity_poly.type
_entity_poly.pdbx_seq_one_letter_code
_entity_poly.pdbx_strand_id
1 'polypeptide(L)'
;MTMKLLVAEDARDVAEVVAFGVRLTWPDSEVTVATSGQEALRQFDEQKPDLVVLDVSMPPPDGFEVCRRIRETSSVPILMLTVHDSTADKVRALELGADDYLTKPFDHLELLARLKALLRRAGGALPMGGRQYTVGDLTLDAGTREVRLRGEAVKLTSTEYRLLEELVRHAGSALPHQYLLERVWGPEYVGDPSYLKVFVRRLRQKLGDDAERPRYIQTEWGV
;
A
#
# COMPACT_ATOMS: atom_id res chain seq x y z
N MET A 1 17.20 11.91 6.15
CA MET A 1 15.90 12.52 5.76
C MET A 1 14.94 12.26 6.90
N THR A 2 14.28 13.29 7.40
CA THR A 2 13.27 13.20 8.45
C THR A 2 12.01 12.58 7.86
N MET A 3 11.46 11.53 8.47
CA MET A 3 10.22 10.89 8.01
C MET A 3 9.03 11.79 8.33
N LYS A 4 8.19 12.05 7.34
CA LYS A 4 6.95 12.84 7.48
C LYS A 4 5.74 11.92 7.47
N LEU A 5 4.95 11.98 8.53
CA LEU A 5 3.70 11.22 8.67
C LEU A 5 2.51 12.18 8.75
N LEU A 6 1.49 11.92 7.95
CA LEU A 6 0.18 12.55 8.10
C LEU A 6 -0.78 11.55 8.78
N VAL A 7 -1.39 11.98 9.88
CA VAL A 7 -2.44 11.25 10.59
C VAL A 7 -3.75 12.03 10.41
N ALA A 8 -4.70 11.46 9.70
CA ALA A 8 -6.04 12.02 9.53
C ALA A 8 -7.02 11.21 10.39
N GLU A 9 -7.48 11.82 11.48
CA GLU A 9 -8.30 11.20 12.53
C GLU A 9 -9.05 12.30 13.29
N ASP A 10 -10.38 12.22 13.38
CA ASP A 10 -11.20 13.22 14.06
C ASP A 10 -11.25 13.03 15.57
N ALA A 11 -11.05 11.79 16.07
CA ALA A 11 -10.92 11.49 17.48
C ALA A 11 -9.51 11.84 17.97
N ARG A 12 -9.37 12.93 18.71
CA ARG A 12 -8.07 13.48 19.16
C ARG A 12 -7.25 12.49 19.99
N ASP A 13 -7.89 11.73 20.86
CA ASP A 13 -7.24 10.70 21.68
C ASP A 13 -6.60 9.60 20.81
N VAL A 14 -7.29 9.16 19.76
CA VAL A 14 -6.74 8.17 18.82
C VAL A 14 -5.56 8.78 18.03
N ALA A 15 -5.73 10.01 17.52
CA ALA A 15 -4.67 10.71 16.79
C ALA A 15 -3.41 10.91 17.67
N GLU A 16 -3.59 11.27 18.95
CA GLU A 16 -2.49 11.42 19.88
C GLU A 16 -1.77 10.10 20.19
N VAL A 17 -2.51 9.00 20.34
CA VAL A 17 -1.93 7.65 20.56
C VAL A 17 -1.10 7.24 19.35
N VAL A 18 -1.60 7.44 18.11
CA VAL A 18 -0.86 7.16 16.89
C VAL A 18 0.41 8.02 16.81
N ALA A 19 0.26 9.33 17.00
CA ALA A 19 1.38 10.28 16.92
C ALA A 19 2.45 10.01 17.98
N PHE A 20 2.05 9.71 19.22
CA PHE A 20 2.96 9.37 20.31
C PHE A 20 3.79 8.12 19.98
N GLY A 21 3.14 7.05 19.54
CA GLY A 21 3.84 5.82 19.20
C GLY A 21 4.81 5.96 18.04
N VAL A 22 4.44 6.76 17.05
CA VAL A 22 5.32 7.09 15.92
C VAL A 22 6.56 7.84 16.40
N ARG A 23 6.39 8.90 17.21
CA ARG A 23 7.51 9.68 17.74
C ARG A 23 8.41 8.85 18.66
N LEU A 24 7.84 7.93 19.43
CA LEU A 24 8.62 7.03 20.28
C LEU A 24 9.48 6.06 19.44
N THR A 25 8.95 5.58 18.32
CA THR A 25 9.62 4.62 17.43
C THR A 25 10.62 5.30 16.49
N TRP A 26 10.28 6.49 16.02
CA TRP A 26 11.09 7.33 15.12
C TRP A 26 11.20 8.74 15.68
N PRO A 27 12.15 9.00 16.61
CA PRO A 27 12.25 10.28 17.33
C PRO A 27 12.41 11.50 16.42
N ASP A 28 13.05 11.32 15.25
CA ASP A 28 13.26 12.40 14.26
C ASP A 28 12.10 12.57 13.28
N SER A 29 10.95 11.90 13.51
CA SER A 29 9.80 12.00 12.61
C SER A 29 9.01 13.30 12.83
N GLU A 30 8.50 13.85 11.73
CA GLU A 30 7.52 14.93 11.72
C GLU A 30 6.13 14.33 11.57
N VAL A 31 5.30 14.50 12.60
CA VAL A 31 3.90 13.99 12.59
C VAL A 31 2.95 15.17 12.53
N THR A 32 2.21 15.26 11.44
CA THR A 32 1.13 16.21 11.23
C THR A 32 -0.21 15.52 11.48
N VAL A 33 -1.09 16.14 12.25
CA VAL A 33 -2.44 15.64 12.53
C VAL A 33 -3.46 16.52 11.81
N ALA A 34 -4.38 15.88 11.10
CA ALA A 34 -5.56 16.51 10.49
C ALA A 34 -6.82 15.92 11.13
N THR A 35 -7.78 16.76 11.50
CA THR A 35 -9.00 16.36 12.21
C THR A 35 -10.21 16.24 11.28
N SER A 36 -10.00 16.39 9.99
CA SER A 36 -11.03 16.23 8.96
C SER A 36 -10.42 15.85 7.62
N GLY A 37 -11.21 15.26 6.73
CA GLY A 37 -10.73 14.88 5.41
C GLY A 37 -10.31 16.08 4.55
N GLN A 38 -10.96 17.23 4.71
CA GLN A 38 -10.56 18.45 4.00
C GLN A 38 -9.19 18.95 4.46
N GLU A 39 -8.95 18.95 5.76
CA GLU A 39 -7.68 19.31 6.34
C GLU A 39 -6.59 18.31 5.92
N ALA A 40 -6.91 17.01 5.91
CA ALA A 40 -6.00 15.96 5.47
C ALA A 40 -5.50 16.17 4.04
N LEU A 41 -6.39 16.50 3.10
CA LEU A 41 -6.02 16.79 1.71
C LEU A 41 -5.13 18.03 1.61
N ARG A 42 -5.46 19.11 2.33
CA ARG A 42 -4.63 20.31 2.36
C ARG A 42 -3.24 20.03 2.92
N GLN A 43 -3.15 19.36 4.07
CA GLN A 43 -1.89 19.00 4.70
C GLN A 43 -1.06 18.04 3.84
N PHE A 44 -1.72 17.11 3.15
CA PHE A 44 -1.08 16.22 2.21
C PHE A 44 -0.35 16.99 1.10
N ASP A 45 -1.02 17.98 0.51
CA ASP A 45 -0.44 18.78 -0.57
C ASP A 45 0.69 19.69 -0.09
N GLU A 46 0.57 20.26 1.11
CA GLU A 46 1.58 21.15 1.70
C GLU A 46 2.81 20.39 2.19
N GLN A 47 2.64 19.28 2.90
CA GLN A 47 3.71 18.60 3.63
C GLN A 47 4.40 17.51 2.82
N LYS A 48 3.72 16.95 1.80
CA LYS A 48 4.20 15.81 0.99
C LYS A 48 4.70 14.67 1.89
N PRO A 49 3.81 14.05 2.69
CA PRO A 49 4.21 13.02 3.65
C PRO A 49 4.76 11.76 2.97
N ASP A 50 5.61 11.04 3.70
CA ASP A 50 6.18 9.75 3.29
C ASP A 50 5.22 8.58 3.60
N LEU A 51 4.26 8.81 4.50
CA LEU A 51 3.26 7.82 4.94
C LEU A 51 2.00 8.55 5.42
N VAL A 52 0.83 7.98 5.13
CA VAL A 52 -0.47 8.48 5.58
C VAL A 52 -1.17 7.42 6.41
N VAL A 53 -1.67 7.81 7.58
CA VAL A 53 -2.64 7.05 8.39
C VAL A 53 -3.97 7.78 8.26
N LEU A 54 -5.04 7.05 7.89
CA LEU A 54 -6.29 7.64 7.46
C LEU A 54 -7.48 6.93 8.10
N ASP A 55 -8.18 7.60 9.00
CA ASP A 55 -9.45 7.07 9.51
C ASP A 55 -10.52 7.09 8.42
N VAL A 56 -11.30 6.01 8.37
CA VAL A 56 -12.44 5.88 7.44
C VAL A 56 -13.60 6.77 7.88
N SER A 57 -13.86 6.86 9.19
CA SER A 57 -15.10 7.39 9.76
C SER A 57 -15.08 8.90 10.02
N MET A 58 -14.29 9.65 9.26
CA MET A 58 -14.26 11.11 9.37
C MET A 58 -15.47 11.80 8.71
N PRO A 59 -15.85 13.01 9.16
CA PRO A 59 -16.81 13.85 8.44
C PRO A 59 -16.37 14.12 6.99
N PRO A 60 -17.33 14.29 6.06
CA PRO A 60 -17.03 14.48 4.63
C PRO A 60 -15.99 15.58 4.33
N PRO A 61 -15.04 15.30 3.42
CA PRO A 61 -14.82 14.02 2.72
C PRO A 61 -14.32 12.94 3.69
N ASP A 62 -14.95 11.74 3.63
CA ASP A 62 -14.56 10.59 4.45
C ASP A 62 -13.17 10.03 4.05
N GLY A 63 -12.66 9.09 4.85
CA GLY A 63 -11.34 8.52 4.57
C GLY A 63 -11.25 7.78 3.24
N PHE A 64 -12.34 7.19 2.76
CA PHE A 64 -12.36 6.54 1.45
C PHE A 64 -12.18 7.55 0.32
N GLU A 65 -12.90 8.67 0.39
CA GLU A 65 -12.80 9.74 -0.60
C GLU A 65 -11.43 10.43 -0.55
N VAL A 66 -10.88 10.65 0.65
CA VAL A 66 -9.52 11.19 0.83
C VAL A 66 -8.49 10.24 0.21
N CYS A 67 -8.58 8.94 0.47
CA CYS A 67 -7.70 7.92 -0.12
C CYS A 67 -7.75 7.98 -1.66
N ARG A 68 -8.95 7.98 -2.23
CA ARG A 68 -9.16 8.06 -3.67
C ARG A 68 -8.48 9.29 -4.29
N ARG A 69 -8.68 10.48 -3.70
CA ARG A 69 -8.07 11.74 -4.17
C ARG A 69 -6.56 11.73 -4.08
N ILE A 70 -6.00 11.23 -2.99
CA ILE A 70 -4.54 11.09 -2.86
C ILE A 70 -4.00 10.19 -3.97
N ARG A 71 -4.69 9.10 -4.32
CA ARG A 71 -4.27 8.14 -5.35
C ARG A 71 -4.29 8.70 -6.78
N GLU A 72 -5.05 9.74 -7.05
CA GLU A 72 -5.03 10.42 -8.35
C GLU A 72 -3.64 11.01 -8.65
N THR A 73 -2.94 11.47 -7.61
CA THR A 73 -1.67 12.20 -7.78
C THR A 73 -0.45 11.47 -7.18
N SER A 74 -0.64 10.56 -6.22
CA SER A 74 0.45 10.00 -5.43
C SER A 74 0.33 8.50 -5.19
N SER A 75 1.50 7.85 -5.07
CA SER A 75 1.65 6.45 -4.67
C SER A 75 2.15 6.30 -3.22
N VAL A 76 2.05 7.36 -2.40
CA VAL A 76 2.44 7.33 -0.98
C VAL A 76 1.77 6.15 -0.25
N PRO A 77 2.46 5.44 0.65
CA PRO A 77 1.82 4.39 1.44
C PRO A 77 0.67 4.94 2.28
N ILE A 78 -0.47 4.24 2.26
CA ILE A 78 -1.66 4.59 3.05
C ILE A 78 -2.07 3.39 3.91
N LEU A 79 -2.12 3.60 5.25
CA LEU A 79 -2.76 2.73 6.21
C LEU A 79 -4.15 3.29 6.53
N MET A 80 -5.20 2.51 6.32
CA MET A 80 -6.55 2.90 6.75
C MET A 80 -6.87 2.37 8.13
N LEU A 81 -7.43 3.23 8.98
CA LEU A 81 -8.04 2.85 10.25
C LEU A 81 -9.55 2.72 10.05
N THR A 82 -10.17 1.69 10.61
CA THR A 82 -11.61 1.46 10.46
C THR A 82 -12.22 0.82 11.71
N VAL A 83 -13.43 1.21 12.06
CA VAL A 83 -14.22 0.52 13.09
C VAL A 83 -14.95 -0.71 12.53
N HIS A 84 -15.00 -0.86 11.21
CA HIS A 84 -15.69 -1.96 10.55
C HIS A 84 -14.74 -3.13 10.35
N ASP A 85 -15.07 -4.27 10.95
CA ASP A 85 -14.30 -5.52 10.82
C ASP A 85 -14.82 -6.41 9.67
N SER A 86 -15.75 -5.90 8.85
CA SER A 86 -16.27 -6.68 7.74
C SER A 86 -15.21 -6.87 6.66
N THR A 87 -15.15 -8.08 6.10
CA THR A 87 -14.29 -8.37 4.95
C THR A 87 -14.58 -7.43 3.76
N ALA A 88 -15.84 -6.99 3.62
CA ALA A 88 -16.25 -6.09 2.55
C ALA A 88 -15.61 -4.71 2.69
N ASP A 89 -15.56 -4.13 3.89
CA ASP A 89 -14.96 -2.81 4.11
C ASP A 89 -13.43 -2.86 3.96
N LYS A 90 -12.81 -3.96 4.41
CA LYS A 90 -11.38 -4.21 4.20
C LYS A 90 -11.04 -4.27 2.71
N VAL A 91 -11.80 -5.07 1.95
CA VAL A 91 -11.64 -5.17 0.49
C VAL A 91 -11.87 -3.81 -0.17
N ARG A 92 -12.92 -3.08 0.22
CA ARG A 92 -13.20 -1.74 -0.29
C ARG A 92 -12.04 -0.76 -0.05
N ALA A 93 -11.50 -0.72 1.17
CA ALA A 93 -10.34 0.11 1.50
C ALA A 93 -9.16 -0.17 0.56
N LEU A 94 -8.81 -1.45 0.43
CA LEU A 94 -7.73 -1.88 -0.46
C LEU A 94 -8.06 -1.59 -1.94
N GLU A 95 -9.28 -1.79 -2.41
CA GLU A 95 -9.68 -1.50 -3.81
C GLU A 95 -9.58 0.00 -4.14
N LEU A 96 -9.88 0.88 -3.19
CA LEU A 96 -9.75 2.33 -3.35
C LEU A 96 -8.31 2.84 -3.34
N GLY A 97 -7.37 1.97 -3.04
CA GLY A 97 -5.96 2.32 -3.16
C GLY A 97 -5.16 2.28 -1.85
N ALA A 98 -5.76 1.92 -0.72
CA ALA A 98 -4.98 1.68 0.50
C ALA A 98 -3.95 0.56 0.28
N ASP A 99 -2.83 0.66 0.99
CA ASP A 99 -1.79 -0.36 0.98
C ASP A 99 -1.94 -1.36 2.13
N ASP A 100 -2.65 -0.93 3.18
CA ASP A 100 -2.96 -1.74 4.35
C ASP A 100 -4.16 -1.16 5.10
N TYR A 101 -4.74 -1.94 6.01
CA TYR A 101 -5.79 -1.49 6.92
C TYR A 101 -5.57 -2.04 8.32
N LEU A 102 -6.16 -1.37 9.32
CA LEU A 102 -6.14 -1.78 10.73
C LEU A 102 -7.49 -1.47 11.36
N THR A 103 -8.06 -2.46 12.06
CA THR A 103 -9.38 -2.31 12.72
C THR A 103 -9.24 -1.71 14.10
N LYS A 104 -10.14 -0.79 14.45
CA LYS A 104 -10.28 -0.22 15.79
C LYS A 104 -11.19 -1.11 16.65
N PRO A 105 -10.91 -1.34 17.93
CA PRO A 105 -9.68 -0.93 18.64
C PRO A 105 -8.48 -1.76 18.21
N PHE A 106 -7.30 -1.13 18.10
CA PHE A 106 -6.07 -1.80 17.69
C PHE A 106 -5.03 -1.82 18.81
N ASP A 107 -4.18 -2.83 18.77
CA ASP A 107 -2.98 -2.86 19.58
C ASP A 107 -1.91 -1.92 19.02
N HIS A 108 -1.24 -1.20 19.92
CA HIS A 108 -0.22 -0.24 19.54
C HIS A 108 0.98 -0.89 18.82
N LEU A 109 1.37 -2.09 19.23
CA LEU A 109 2.46 -2.83 18.60
C LEU A 109 2.06 -3.27 17.19
N GLU A 110 0.78 -3.66 16.99
CA GLU A 110 0.25 -3.99 15.66
C GLU A 110 0.30 -2.78 14.73
N LEU A 111 -0.18 -1.61 15.19
CA LEU A 111 -0.08 -0.38 14.42
C LEU A 111 1.37 -0.11 13.96
N LEU A 112 2.31 -0.13 14.90
CA LEU A 112 3.73 0.13 14.58
C LEU A 112 4.33 -0.92 13.66
N ALA A 113 3.96 -2.20 13.80
CA ALA A 113 4.40 -3.25 12.90
C ALA A 113 3.94 -3.01 11.47
N ARG A 114 2.66 -2.61 11.28
CA ARG A 114 2.10 -2.27 9.97
C ARG A 114 2.76 -1.03 9.35
N LEU A 115 2.98 0.03 10.13
CA LEU A 115 3.71 1.22 9.66
C LEU A 115 5.14 0.88 9.22
N LYS A 116 5.87 0.06 10.00
CA LYS A 116 7.20 -0.44 9.61
C LYS A 116 7.16 -1.25 8.32
N ALA A 117 6.17 -2.10 8.15
CA ALA A 117 6.00 -2.89 6.93
C ALA A 117 5.72 -2.01 5.71
N LEU A 118 4.88 -0.97 5.85
CA LEU A 118 4.60 0.00 4.80
C LEU A 118 5.86 0.78 4.41
N LEU A 119 6.59 1.32 5.38
CA LEU A 119 7.85 2.05 5.13
C LEU A 119 8.91 1.15 4.49
N ARG A 120 9.05 -0.10 4.94
CA ARG A 120 9.95 -1.09 4.32
C ARG A 120 9.57 -1.33 2.85
N ARG A 121 8.29 -1.39 2.52
CA ARG A 121 7.81 -1.53 1.14
C ARG A 121 8.09 -0.28 0.31
N ALA A 122 7.96 0.91 0.88
CA ALA A 122 8.23 2.18 0.21
C ALA A 122 9.72 2.42 0.00
N GLY A 123 10.53 2.19 1.04
CA GLY A 123 11.96 2.47 1.06
C GLY A 123 12.84 1.35 0.52
N GLY A 124 12.34 0.48 -0.38
CA GLY A 124 13.07 -0.68 -0.86
C GLY A 124 14.57 -0.43 -1.02
N ALA A 125 15.39 -1.25 -0.36
CA ALA A 125 16.83 -1.25 -0.59
C ALA A 125 17.06 -1.37 -2.11
N LEU A 126 17.71 -0.38 -2.69
CA LEU A 126 18.13 -0.43 -4.09
C LEU A 126 19.00 -1.68 -4.23
N PRO A 127 18.63 -2.67 -5.03
CA PRO A 127 19.56 -3.76 -5.34
C PRO A 127 20.78 -3.09 -5.99
N MET A 128 21.95 -3.28 -5.40
CA MET A 128 23.20 -2.90 -6.02
C MET A 128 23.35 -3.72 -7.32
N GLY A 129 23.07 -3.06 -8.46
CA GLY A 129 23.06 -3.70 -9.79
C GLY A 129 21.63 -3.80 -10.33
N GLY A 130 21.20 -2.80 -11.10
CA GLY A 130 19.87 -2.72 -11.70
C GLY A 130 19.61 -3.93 -12.61
N ARG A 131 18.86 -4.91 -12.11
CA ARG A 131 18.33 -5.98 -12.96
C ARG A 131 17.10 -5.45 -13.67
N GLN A 132 17.16 -5.47 -14.98
CA GLN A 132 15.99 -5.26 -15.81
C GLN A 132 15.35 -6.62 -16.10
N TYR A 133 14.04 -6.70 -15.89
CA TYR A 133 13.24 -7.86 -16.23
C TYR A 133 12.34 -7.51 -17.41
N THR A 134 12.18 -8.46 -18.34
CA THR A 134 11.30 -8.30 -19.51
C THR A 134 10.43 -9.54 -19.66
N VAL A 135 9.13 -9.34 -19.71
CA VAL A 135 8.13 -10.39 -19.94
C VAL A 135 7.17 -9.89 -21.03
N GLY A 136 7.40 -10.38 -22.26
CA GLY A 136 6.69 -9.86 -23.44
C GLY A 136 7.00 -8.37 -23.64
N ASP A 137 5.96 -7.53 -23.61
CA ASP A 137 6.04 -6.07 -23.75
C ASP A 137 6.02 -5.32 -22.38
N LEU A 138 6.09 -6.05 -21.27
CA LEU A 138 6.25 -5.51 -19.94
C LEU A 138 7.74 -5.48 -19.56
N THR A 139 8.24 -4.32 -19.12
CA THR A 139 9.60 -4.16 -18.59
C THR A 139 9.56 -3.60 -17.19
N LEU A 140 10.42 -4.11 -16.32
CA LEU A 140 10.59 -3.67 -14.95
C LEU A 140 12.09 -3.45 -14.69
N ASP A 141 12.46 -2.23 -14.33
CA ASP A 141 13.80 -1.88 -13.89
C ASP A 141 13.86 -1.86 -12.36
N ALA A 142 14.58 -2.83 -11.77
CA ALA A 142 14.70 -2.95 -10.33
C ALA A 142 15.59 -1.86 -9.70
N GLY A 143 16.45 -1.22 -10.47
CA GLY A 143 17.31 -0.12 -10.00
C GLY A 143 16.54 1.18 -9.84
N THR A 144 15.76 1.55 -10.86
CA THR A 144 14.93 2.77 -10.85
C THR A 144 13.53 2.56 -10.30
N ARG A 145 13.09 1.30 -10.13
CA ARG A 145 11.71 0.88 -9.81
C ARG A 145 10.69 1.34 -10.86
N GLU A 146 11.15 1.56 -12.07
CA GLU A 146 10.30 1.94 -13.18
C GLU A 146 9.67 0.71 -13.83
N VAL A 147 8.38 0.80 -14.10
CA VAL A 147 7.62 -0.22 -14.83
C VAL A 147 7.08 0.41 -16.11
N ARG A 148 7.31 -0.26 -17.23
CA ARG A 148 6.79 0.15 -18.54
C ARG A 148 6.04 -0.99 -19.21
N LEU A 149 4.92 -0.66 -19.80
CA LEU A 149 4.13 -1.55 -20.63
C LEU A 149 4.06 -0.98 -22.04
N ARG A 150 4.56 -1.70 -23.03
CA ARG A 150 4.66 -1.21 -24.42
C ARG A 150 5.39 0.13 -24.57
N GLY A 151 6.37 0.37 -23.69
CA GLY A 151 7.11 1.63 -23.62
C GLY A 151 6.48 2.72 -22.76
N GLU A 152 5.20 2.61 -22.43
CA GLU A 152 4.47 3.56 -21.59
C GLU A 152 4.70 3.28 -20.08
N ALA A 153 4.94 4.33 -19.29
CA ALA A 153 5.15 4.20 -17.85
C ALA A 153 3.87 3.81 -17.13
N VAL A 154 3.94 2.80 -16.27
CA VAL A 154 2.83 2.34 -15.42
C VAL A 154 3.06 2.81 -13.99
N LYS A 155 2.15 3.63 -13.46
CA LYS A 155 2.23 4.12 -12.06
C LYS A 155 1.73 3.05 -11.09
N LEU A 156 2.64 2.52 -10.29
CA LEU A 156 2.34 1.54 -9.24
C LEU A 156 2.59 2.13 -7.85
N THR A 157 1.80 1.70 -6.85
CA THR A 157 2.17 1.90 -5.45
C THR A 157 3.36 1.00 -5.10
N SER A 158 4.01 1.26 -3.97
CA SER A 158 5.16 0.46 -3.54
C SER A 158 4.79 -1.02 -3.32
N THR A 159 3.57 -1.29 -2.85
CA THR A 159 3.07 -2.65 -2.63
C THR A 159 2.77 -3.35 -3.95
N GLU A 160 2.11 -2.67 -4.89
CA GLU A 160 1.87 -3.18 -6.25
C GLU A 160 3.18 -3.48 -6.98
N TYR A 161 4.15 -2.56 -6.88
CA TYR A 161 5.48 -2.76 -7.47
C TYR A 161 6.14 -4.03 -6.91
N ARG A 162 6.17 -4.21 -5.59
CA ARG A 162 6.78 -5.40 -4.97
C ARG A 162 6.10 -6.69 -5.39
N LEU A 163 4.77 -6.70 -5.46
CA LEU A 163 4.04 -7.87 -5.95
C LEU A 163 4.40 -8.18 -7.40
N LEU A 164 4.41 -7.16 -8.26
CA LEU A 164 4.79 -7.34 -9.66
C LEU A 164 6.25 -7.80 -9.80
N GLU A 165 7.17 -7.24 -9.02
CA GLU A 165 8.58 -7.63 -9.02
C GLU A 165 8.75 -9.10 -8.64
N GLU A 166 8.06 -9.61 -7.61
CA GLU A 166 8.11 -11.02 -7.24
C GLU A 166 7.57 -11.93 -8.35
N LEU A 167 6.46 -11.55 -8.99
CA LEU A 167 5.89 -12.30 -10.11
C LEU A 167 6.83 -12.34 -11.32
N VAL A 168 7.43 -11.21 -11.68
CA VAL A 168 8.32 -11.11 -12.84
C VAL A 168 9.65 -11.84 -12.61
N ARG A 169 10.18 -11.81 -11.38
CA ARG A 169 11.38 -12.58 -11.02
C ARG A 169 11.21 -14.09 -11.21
N HIS A 170 10.00 -14.58 -11.05
CA HIS A 170 9.66 -16.00 -11.17
C HIS A 170 8.76 -16.27 -12.38
N ALA A 171 8.91 -15.45 -13.43
CA ALA A 171 8.10 -15.59 -14.63
C ALA A 171 8.16 -17.02 -15.19
N GLY A 172 6.99 -17.59 -15.53
CA GLY A 172 6.85 -18.96 -15.99
C GLY A 172 6.75 -20.01 -14.86
N SER A 173 6.79 -19.60 -13.59
CA SER A 173 6.62 -20.48 -12.43
C SER A 173 5.38 -20.11 -11.65
N ALA A 174 4.63 -21.13 -11.18
CA ALA A 174 3.54 -20.90 -10.24
C ALA A 174 4.10 -20.58 -8.84
N LEU A 175 3.55 -19.55 -8.19
CA LEU A 175 3.94 -19.14 -6.84
C LEU A 175 2.79 -19.38 -5.87
N PRO A 176 3.02 -20.11 -4.74
CA PRO A 176 1.99 -20.28 -3.72
C PRO A 176 1.54 -18.93 -3.15
N HIS A 177 0.24 -18.80 -2.84
CA HIS A 177 -0.32 -17.58 -2.24
C HIS A 177 0.39 -17.18 -0.95
N GLN A 178 0.70 -18.17 -0.09
CA GLN A 178 1.43 -17.95 1.16
C GLN A 178 2.80 -17.34 0.93
N TYR A 179 3.54 -17.84 -0.07
CA TYR A 179 4.82 -17.29 -0.44
C TYR A 179 4.73 -15.81 -0.84
N LEU A 180 3.75 -15.46 -1.70
CA LEU A 180 3.56 -14.07 -2.13
C LEU A 180 3.15 -13.15 -0.97
N LEU A 181 2.24 -13.61 -0.09
CA LEU A 181 1.82 -12.86 1.07
C LEU A 181 2.99 -12.58 2.02
N GLU A 182 3.77 -13.61 2.34
CA GLU A 182 4.94 -13.47 3.22
C GLU A 182 6.01 -12.54 2.62
N ARG A 183 6.33 -12.70 1.34
CA ARG A 183 7.38 -11.93 0.67
C ARG A 183 7.02 -10.46 0.48
N VAL A 184 5.77 -10.19 0.13
CA VAL A 184 5.32 -8.83 -0.18
C VAL A 184 4.87 -8.09 1.08
N TRP A 185 4.06 -8.70 1.92
CA TRP A 185 3.48 -8.05 3.10
C TRP A 185 4.20 -8.42 4.40
N GLY A 186 4.51 -9.67 4.62
CA GLY A 186 5.15 -10.20 5.81
C GLY A 186 4.45 -11.46 6.31
N PRO A 187 5.05 -12.20 7.25
CA PRO A 187 4.51 -13.46 7.76
C PRO A 187 3.14 -13.30 8.44
N GLU A 188 2.87 -12.13 9.01
CA GLU A 188 1.60 -11.80 9.68
C GLU A 188 0.39 -11.76 8.72
N TYR A 189 0.62 -11.68 7.39
CA TYR A 189 -0.44 -11.61 6.38
C TYR A 189 -0.75 -12.96 5.72
N VAL A 190 -0.02 -14.03 6.05
CA VAL A 190 -0.15 -15.34 5.39
C VAL A 190 -1.58 -15.91 5.52
N GLY A 191 -2.29 -15.58 6.60
CA GLY A 191 -3.68 -16.01 6.84
C GLY A 191 -4.76 -15.18 6.13
N ASP A 192 -4.40 -14.08 5.45
CA ASP A 192 -5.39 -13.19 4.81
C ASP A 192 -5.19 -13.10 3.28
N PRO A 193 -5.78 -14.02 2.51
CA PRO A 193 -5.66 -14.03 1.06
C PRO A 193 -6.40 -12.87 0.36
N SER A 194 -7.17 -12.07 1.08
CA SER A 194 -7.90 -10.92 0.53
C SER A 194 -6.93 -9.88 -0.04
N TYR A 195 -5.79 -9.65 0.62
CA TYR A 195 -4.73 -8.77 0.12
C TYR A 195 -4.27 -9.18 -1.27
N LEU A 196 -3.88 -10.44 -1.44
CA LEU A 196 -3.38 -10.91 -2.71
C LEU A 196 -4.41 -10.78 -3.82
N LYS A 197 -5.67 -11.15 -3.56
CA LYS A 197 -6.76 -11.05 -4.53
C LYS A 197 -6.98 -9.60 -5.00
N VAL A 198 -7.02 -8.65 -4.07
CA VAL A 198 -7.23 -7.24 -4.39
C VAL A 198 -6.04 -6.68 -5.17
N PHE A 199 -4.82 -6.92 -4.72
CA PHE A 199 -3.63 -6.38 -5.39
C PHE A 199 -3.37 -7.00 -6.76
N VAL A 200 -3.67 -8.30 -6.96
CA VAL A 200 -3.64 -8.92 -8.29
C VAL A 200 -4.69 -8.27 -9.21
N ARG A 201 -5.91 -8.02 -8.71
CA ARG A 201 -6.95 -7.31 -9.48
C ARG A 201 -6.49 -5.89 -9.87
N ARG A 202 -5.93 -5.13 -8.93
CA ARG A 202 -5.39 -3.78 -9.19
C ARG A 202 -4.26 -3.80 -10.21
N LEU A 203 -3.32 -4.76 -10.11
CA LEU A 203 -2.26 -4.92 -11.10
C LEU A 203 -2.82 -5.24 -12.48
N ARG A 204 -3.76 -6.19 -12.58
CA ARG A 204 -4.42 -6.50 -13.86
C ARG A 204 -5.04 -5.26 -14.48
N GLN A 205 -5.79 -4.48 -13.71
CA GLN A 205 -6.39 -3.23 -14.20
C GLN A 205 -5.33 -2.25 -14.75
N LYS A 206 -4.22 -2.06 -14.04
CA LYS A 206 -3.14 -1.15 -14.46
C LYS A 206 -2.34 -1.67 -15.66
N LEU A 207 -2.25 -2.99 -15.82
CA LEU A 207 -1.58 -3.63 -16.95
C LEU A 207 -2.53 -3.87 -18.14
N GLY A 208 -3.82 -3.56 -18.00
CA GLY A 208 -4.82 -3.90 -19.02
C GLY A 208 -4.93 -5.41 -19.24
N ASP A 209 -4.76 -6.20 -18.18
CA ASP A 209 -4.77 -7.66 -18.21
C ASP A 209 -6.17 -8.18 -17.88
N ASP A 210 -6.67 -9.12 -18.68
CA ASP A 210 -7.99 -9.71 -18.50
C ASP A 210 -7.88 -10.99 -17.65
N ALA A 211 -8.69 -11.09 -16.60
CA ALA A 211 -8.72 -12.26 -15.72
C ALA A 211 -9.18 -13.55 -16.42
N GLU A 212 -10.04 -13.45 -17.45
CA GLU A 212 -10.54 -14.59 -18.23
C GLU A 212 -9.57 -15.01 -19.34
N ARG A 213 -8.75 -14.07 -19.84
CA ARG A 213 -7.73 -14.29 -20.86
C ARG A 213 -6.41 -13.64 -20.46
N PRO A 214 -5.79 -14.09 -19.36
CA PRO A 214 -4.65 -13.41 -18.78
C PRO A 214 -3.42 -13.51 -19.71
N ARG A 215 -2.78 -12.36 -19.90
CA ARG A 215 -1.55 -12.26 -20.68
C ARG A 215 -0.31 -12.19 -19.79
N TYR A 216 -0.44 -11.54 -18.62
CA TYR A 216 0.69 -11.31 -17.69
C TYR A 216 0.55 -12.09 -16.40
N ILE A 217 -0.61 -12.05 -15.74
CA ILE A 217 -0.82 -12.67 -14.43
C ILE A 217 -1.84 -13.80 -14.57
N GLN A 218 -1.36 -15.03 -14.62
CA GLN A 218 -2.19 -16.23 -14.69
C GLN A 218 -2.54 -16.73 -13.29
N THR A 219 -3.65 -17.42 -13.16
CA THR A 219 -4.06 -18.09 -11.92
C THR A 219 -4.03 -19.58 -12.15
N GLU A 220 -3.18 -20.29 -11.41
CA GLU A 220 -3.13 -21.74 -11.41
C GLU A 220 -3.87 -22.29 -10.19
N TRP A 221 -4.70 -23.29 -10.41
CA TRP A 221 -5.50 -23.93 -9.37
C TRP A 221 -4.77 -25.14 -8.80
N GLY A 222 -4.71 -25.22 -7.45
CA GLY A 222 -4.14 -26.41 -6.78
C GLY A 222 -2.64 -26.34 -6.49
N VAL A 223 -2.06 -25.16 -6.53
CA VAL A 223 -0.67 -24.90 -6.15
C VAL A 223 -0.60 -24.32 -4.74
#